data_60c82a3086c6f24d7e94b64875b90f95
#
_entry.id   60c82a3086c6f24d7e94b64875b90f95
#
_cell.length_a   1.000
_cell.length_b   1.000
_cell.length_c   1.000
_cell.angle_alpha   90.00
_cell.angle_beta   90.00
_cell.angle_gamma   90.00
#
_symmetry.space_group_name_H-M   'P 1'
#
loop_
_entity.id
_entity.type
_entity.pdbx_description
1 polymer ?
#
loop_
_entity_poly.entity_id
_entity_poly.type
_entity_poly.pdbx_seq_one_letter_code
_entity_poly.pdbx_strand_id
1 'polypeptide(L)'
;MSTEPETPLLDSGFRYRDRSVQPRLLWPEYKSTLKRAPTQPLVPLSPTLSEITGPTFSPQEIDLTDRHLLQNARIDRDPLGERTLLTGRVIDQDGTPVCATRIEIWQANAAGRYQHASDNYQAPLDPNFSGYGCCLTDELGNYEFLTIRPGPYPFANGANTWRPSHVHFSIFGPAFATRLVTQMYFEGDPLIRDCPMLGSIPDRSAQSRLVAAFDMERSRPFDCLAYRFDLVLRGPKQTHFENRPDGL
;
A
#
# COMPACT_ATOMS: atom_id res chain seq x y z
N MET A 1 -27.34 -3.07 -26.85
CA MET A 1 -26.11 -2.31 -27.06
C MET A 1 -26.25 -1.02 -26.27
N SER A 2 -25.78 -1.00 -25.04
CA SER A 2 -25.72 0.21 -24.22
C SER A 2 -24.40 0.92 -24.57
N THR A 3 -24.49 2.01 -25.30
CA THR A 3 -23.38 2.92 -25.49
C THR A 3 -23.10 3.58 -24.15
N GLU A 4 -21.99 3.21 -23.50
CA GLU A 4 -21.46 4.00 -22.41
C GLU A 4 -21.20 5.42 -22.92
N PRO A 5 -21.55 6.46 -22.17
CA PRO A 5 -21.29 7.82 -22.59
C PRO A 5 -19.77 8.02 -22.65
N GLU A 6 -19.25 8.36 -23.83
CA GLU A 6 -17.88 8.81 -24.00
C GLU A 6 -17.64 9.97 -23.02
N THR A 7 -16.72 9.78 -22.10
CA THR A 7 -16.34 10.84 -21.15
C THR A 7 -15.71 11.99 -21.95
N PRO A 8 -16.25 13.19 -21.90
CA PRO A 8 -15.74 14.29 -22.71
C PRO A 8 -14.29 14.60 -22.33
N LEU A 9 -13.42 14.70 -23.33
CA LEU A 9 -12.08 15.25 -23.18
C LEU A 9 -12.23 16.72 -22.78
N LEU A 10 -11.58 17.11 -21.69
CA LEU A 10 -11.43 18.53 -21.38
C LEU A 10 -10.46 19.16 -22.39
N ASP A 11 -10.67 20.41 -22.78
CA ASP A 11 -9.77 21.20 -23.65
C ASP A 11 -8.30 21.24 -23.14
N SER A 12 -8.09 20.88 -21.86
CA SER A 12 -6.77 20.77 -21.23
C SER A 12 -5.97 19.54 -21.63
N GLY A 13 -6.52 18.59 -22.39
CA GLY A 13 -5.86 17.32 -22.74
C GLY A 13 -5.74 16.31 -21.60
N PHE A 14 -6.46 16.49 -20.50
CA PHE A 14 -6.48 15.54 -19.39
C PHE A 14 -7.56 14.48 -19.59
N ARG A 15 -7.25 13.23 -19.17
CA ARG A 15 -8.21 12.14 -19.09
C ARG A 15 -8.67 11.94 -17.65
N TYR A 16 -9.91 11.50 -17.49
CA TYR A 16 -10.37 11.04 -16.18
C TYR A 16 -9.67 9.72 -15.82
N ARG A 17 -9.39 9.58 -14.52
CA ARG A 17 -8.86 8.33 -13.97
C ARG A 17 -9.89 7.21 -14.20
N ASP A 18 -9.43 6.05 -14.67
CA ASP A 18 -10.23 4.83 -14.62
C ASP A 18 -10.51 4.45 -13.16
N ARG A 19 -11.79 4.48 -12.81
CA ARG A 19 -12.25 4.15 -11.46
C ARG A 19 -12.67 2.69 -11.29
N SER A 20 -12.67 1.89 -12.35
CA SER A 20 -13.08 0.50 -12.30
C SER A 20 -12.18 -0.34 -11.38
N VAL A 21 -10.88 -0.06 -11.40
CA VAL A 21 -9.85 -0.74 -10.60
C VAL A 21 -9.42 0.03 -9.35
N GLN A 22 -10.07 1.17 -9.06
CA GLN A 22 -9.77 2.03 -7.92
C GLN A 22 -10.89 1.99 -6.88
N PRO A 23 -10.61 2.29 -5.60
CA PRO A 23 -11.65 2.46 -4.59
C PRO A 23 -12.67 3.52 -5.01
N ARG A 24 -13.95 3.24 -4.80
CA ARG A 24 -15.01 4.24 -5.01
C ARG A 24 -14.84 5.41 -4.05
N LEU A 25 -15.03 6.62 -4.53
CA LEU A 25 -14.97 7.83 -3.70
C LEU A 25 -16.07 7.84 -2.64
N LEU A 26 -17.28 7.41 -3.02
CA LEU A 26 -18.40 7.20 -2.13
C LEU A 26 -18.72 5.70 -2.06
N TRP A 27 -18.56 5.11 -0.89
CA TRP A 27 -18.90 3.73 -0.59
C TRP A 27 -19.56 3.67 0.79
N PRO A 28 -20.90 3.59 0.87
CA PRO A 28 -21.66 3.69 2.14
C PRO A 28 -21.23 2.69 3.22
N GLU A 29 -20.82 1.49 2.82
CA GLU A 29 -20.31 0.46 3.72
C GLU A 29 -19.00 0.87 4.38
N TYR A 30 -18.23 1.77 3.76
CA TYR A 30 -17.09 2.46 4.37
C TYR A 30 -17.52 3.86 4.78
N LYS A 31 -18.04 3.99 6.01
CA LYS A 31 -18.70 5.21 6.52
C LYS A 31 -17.87 6.49 6.44
N SER A 32 -16.56 6.37 6.53
CA SER A 32 -15.65 7.53 6.37
C SER A 32 -15.88 8.24 5.02
N THR A 33 -16.26 7.52 3.97
CA THR A 33 -16.50 8.09 2.63
C THR A 33 -17.70 9.02 2.60
N LEU A 34 -18.70 8.82 3.48
CA LEU A 34 -19.88 9.70 3.57
C LEU A 34 -19.50 11.16 3.92
N LYS A 35 -18.39 11.33 4.65
CA LYS A 35 -17.94 12.67 5.11
C LYS A 35 -16.90 13.31 4.19
N ARG A 36 -16.20 12.53 3.37
CA ARG A 36 -15.06 12.99 2.57
C ARG A 36 -15.23 12.83 1.06
N ALA A 37 -16.26 12.12 0.61
CA ALA A 37 -16.53 12.01 -0.82
C ALA A 37 -16.90 13.39 -1.39
N PRO A 38 -16.40 13.73 -2.58
CA PRO A 38 -16.77 14.97 -3.24
C PRO A 38 -18.26 14.94 -3.60
N THR A 39 -18.95 16.06 -3.43
CA THR A 39 -20.35 16.26 -3.80
C THR A 39 -20.53 16.79 -5.21
N GLN A 40 -19.43 17.23 -5.83
CA GLN A 40 -19.37 17.73 -7.21
C GLN A 40 -18.44 16.85 -8.04
N PRO A 41 -18.58 16.80 -9.36
CA PRO A 41 -17.65 16.13 -10.25
C PRO A 41 -16.20 16.61 -10.01
N LEU A 42 -15.24 15.68 -10.07
CA LEU A 42 -13.83 16.03 -9.98
C LEU A 42 -13.42 16.80 -11.25
N VAL A 43 -12.67 17.86 -11.05
CA VAL A 43 -12.06 18.64 -12.14
C VAL A 43 -10.56 18.34 -12.14
N PRO A 44 -10.00 17.75 -13.22
CA PRO A 44 -8.56 17.56 -13.32
C PRO A 44 -7.86 18.91 -13.48
N LEU A 45 -6.80 19.12 -12.72
CA LEU A 45 -5.97 20.32 -12.79
C LEU A 45 -4.68 20.01 -13.55
N SER A 46 -4.20 20.97 -14.32
CA SER A 46 -2.89 20.88 -14.97
C SER A 46 -1.79 20.89 -13.90
N PRO A 47 -0.84 19.93 -13.91
CA PRO A 47 0.27 19.96 -12.98
C PRO A 47 1.14 21.20 -13.19
N THR A 48 1.62 21.76 -12.09
CA THR A 48 2.63 22.83 -12.11
C THR A 48 4.04 22.24 -12.12
N LEU A 49 5.05 23.07 -12.40
CA LEU A 49 6.45 22.61 -12.33
C LEU A 49 6.82 22.08 -10.96
N SER A 50 6.31 22.66 -9.88
CA SER A 50 6.58 22.20 -8.51
C SER A 50 5.98 20.82 -8.21
N GLU A 51 4.89 20.46 -8.86
CA GLU A 51 4.29 19.12 -8.74
C GLU A 51 5.02 18.10 -9.60
N ILE A 52 5.59 18.54 -10.73
CA ILE A 52 6.40 17.71 -11.62
C ILE A 52 7.79 17.47 -11.02
N THR A 53 8.36 18.50 -10.38
CA THR A 53 9.73 18.50 -9.84
C THR A 53 9.77 18.42 -8.32
N GLY A 54 8.74 17.84 -7.69
CA GLY A 54 8.65 17.70 -6.24
C GLY A 54 9.89 17.04 -5.61
N PRO A 55 10.03 17.08 -4.27
CA PRO A 55 11.24 16.64 -3.60
C PRO A 55 11.55 15.17 -3.90
N THR A 56 12.81 14.91 -4.24
CA THR A 56 13.35 13.56 -4.35
C THR A 56 13.90 13.13 -3.00
N PHE A 57 13.72 11.86 -2.66
CA PHE A 57 14.33 11.26 -1.47
C PHE A 57 15.74 10.79 -1.81
N SER A 58 16.70 11.12 -0.94
CA SER A 58 18.07 10.62 -1.10
C SER A 58 18.15 9.16 -0.65
N PRO A 59 18.75 8.27 -1.45
CA PRO A 59 19.04 6.89 -1.02
C PRO A 59 19.97 6.82 0.20
N GLN A 60 20.75 7.86 0.47
CA GLN A 60 21.71 7.92 1.58
C GLN A 60 21.09 8.03 2.96
N GLU A 61 19.77 8.27 3.04
CA GLU A 61 19.03 8.40 4.31
C GLU A 61 18.40 7.06 4.79
N ILE A 62 18.69 5.95 4.13
CA ILE A 62 18.13 4.64 4.49
C ILE A 62 19.20 3.80 5.19
N ASP A 63 18.97 3.48 6.46
CA ASP A 63 19.75 2.49 7.18
C ASP A 63 19.39 1.07 6.68
N LEU A 64 20.41 0.23 6.49
CA LEU A 64 20.20 -1.16 6.07
C LEU A 64 19.41 -1.98 7.11
N THR A 65 19.40 -1.55 8.36
CA THR A 65 18.61 -2.17 9.43
C THR A 65 17.13 -1.82 9.37
N ASP A 66 16.75 -0.76 8.66
CA ASP A 66 15.36 -0.29 8.59
C ASP A 66 14.40 -1.31 7.96
N ARG A 67 14.91 -2.22 7.14
CA ARG A 67 14.12 -3.35 6.61
C ARG A 67 13.91 -4.49 7.61
N HIS A 68 14.61 -4.46 8.74
CA HIS A 68 14.57 -5.50 9.76
C HIS A 68 13.81 -5.02 11.00
N LEU A 69 12.47 -5.03 10.93
CA LEU A 69 11.60 -4.49 11.96
C LEU A 69 11.68 -5.22 13.31
N LEU A 70 12.28 -6.43 13.34
CA LEU A 70 12.55 -7.12 14.60
C LEU A 70 13.75 -6.52 15.35
N GLN A 71 14.54 -5.66 14.72
CA GLN A 71 15.77 -5.09 15.27
C GLN A 71 15.79 -3.56 15.32
N ASN A 72 15.14 -2.89 14.38
CA ASN A 72 15.25 -1.43 14.22
C ASN A 72 14.73 -0.62 15.44
N ALA A 73 13.89 -1.22 16.29
CA ALA A 73 13.39 -0.60 17.52
C ALA A 73 13.59 -1.49 18.75
N ARG A 74 14.37 -2.58 18.64
CA ARG A 74 14.55 -3.52 19.71
C ARG A 74 15.32 -2.91 20.89
N ILE A 75 14.73 -3.00 22.09
CA ILE A 75 15.33 -2.53 23.34
C ILE A 75 16.04 -3.68 24.06
N ASP A 76 15.34 -4.76 24.35
CA ASP A 76 15.84 -5.87 25.18
C ASP A 76 15.56 -7.27 24.61
N ARG A 77 14.55 -7.41 23.76
CA ARG A 77 14.14 -8.69 23.14
C ARG A 77 13.50 -8.45 21.79
N ASP A 78 13.29 -9.54 21.05
CA ASP A 78 12.52 -9.48 19.83
C ASP A 78 11.06 -9.12 20.10
N PRO A 79 10.39 -8.39 19.19
CA PRO A 79 8.97 -8.09 19.32
C PRO A 79 8.12 -9.35 19.35
N LEU A 80 6.99 -9.27 20.06
CA LEU A 80 6.05 -10.39 20.19
C LEU A 80 5.26 -10.55 18.88
N GLY A 81 5.08 -11.79 18.45
CA GLY A 81 4.25 -12.12 17.28
C GLY A 81 4.86 -13.18 16.39
N GLU A 82 4.10 -13.59 15.39
CA GLU A 82 4.56 -14.50 14.34
C GLU A 82 5.54 -13.76 13.43
N ARG A 83 6.80 -14.23 13.41
CA ARG A 83 7.78 -13.66 12.47
C ARG A 83 7.36 -13.88 11.05
N THR A 84 7.43 -12.82 10.28
CA THR A 84 6.93 -12.79 8.91
C THR A 84 7.98 -12.18 7.99
N LEU A 85 8.31 -12.91 6.93
CA LEU A 85 9.16 -12.44 5.85
C LEU A 85 8.26 -11.93 4.72
N LEU A 86 8.29 -10.63 4.46
CA LEU A 86 7.60 -10.02 3.32
C LEU A 86 8.59 -9.86 2.17
N THR A 87 8.26 -10.41 1.03
CA THR A 87 9.09 -10.31 -0.18
C THR A 87 8.25 -9.90 -1.37
N GLY A 88 8.88 -9.39 -2.40
CA GLY A 88 8.21 -9.08 -3.65
C GLY A 88 9.11 -8.32 -4.61
N ARG A 89 8.53 -7.92 -5.72
CA ARG A 89 9.20 -7.11 -6.74
C ARG A 89 8.40 -5.86 -7.02
N VAL A 90 9.09 -4.77 -7.28
CA VAL A 90 8.52 -3.60 -7.93
C VAL A 90 8.85 -3.68 -9.42
N ILE A 91 7.83 -3.77 -10.23
CA ILE A 91 7.93 -3.84 -11.69
C ILE A 91 7.02 -2.80 -12.32
N ASP A 92 7.28 -2.45 -13.56
CA ASP A 92 6.32 -1.68 -14.35
C ASP A 92 5.29 -2.60 -15.02
N GLN A 93 4.34 -2.03 -15.73
CA GLN A 93 3.30 -2.77 -16.42
C GLN A 93 3.81 -3.69 -17.54
N ASP A 94 5.01 -3.43 -18.03
CA ASP A 94 5.68 -4.23 -19.07
C ASP A 94 6.57 -5.34 -18.46
N GLY A 95 6.58 -5.44 -17.11
CA GLY A 95 7.39 -6.41 -16.36
C GLY A 95 8.83 -5.97 -16.13
N THR A 96 9.19 -4.74 -16.48
CA THR A 96 10.54 -4.21 -16.29
C THR A 96 10.77 -3.92 -14.79
N PRO A 97 11.90 -4.37 -14.21
CA PRO A 97 12.24 -4.05 -12.82
C PRO A 97 12.37 -2.53 -12.58
N VAL A 98 11.84 -2.07 -11.46
CA VAL A 98 12.03 -0.68 -10.99
C VAL A 98 13.02 -0.71 -9.84
N CYS A 99 14.28 -0.43 -10.15
CA CYS A 99 15.40 -0.46 -9.20
C CYS A 99 15.53 0.83 -8.40
N ALA A 100 16.26 0.78 -7.29
CA ALA A 100 16.57 1.92 -6.41
C ALA A 100 15.29 2.69 -5.96
N THR A 101 14.17 2.01 -5.90
CA THR A 101 12.89 2.58 -5.48
C THR A 101 12.76 2.45 -3.97
N ARG A 102 12.50 3.58 -3.30
CA ARG A 102 12.25 3.59 -1.86
C ARG A 102 10.87 3.00 -1.57
N ILE A 103 10.84 2.02 -0.68
CA ILE A 103 9.63 1.42 -0.12
C ILE A 103 9.62 1.69 1.37
N GLU A 104 8.53 2.26 1.85
CA GLU A 104 8.23 2.39 3.27
C GLU A 104 7.05 1.50 3.61
N ILE A 105 7.12 0.83 4.75
CA ILE A 105 6.00 0.07 5.31
C ILE A 105 5.66 0.57 6.70
N TRP A 106 4.37 0.47 7.07
CA TRP A 106 3.94 0.64 8.46
C TRP A 106 2.76 -0.27 8.76
N GLN A 107 2.72 -0.72 10.01
CA GLN A 107 1.76 -1.71 10.46
C GLN A 107 1.48 -1.62 11.96
N ALA A 108 0.40 -2.25 12.39
CA ALA A 108 0.15 -2.52 13.79
C ALA A 108 1.09 -3.61 14.34
N ASN A 109 1.24 -3.71 15.67
CA ASN A 109 1.90 -4.83 16.31
C ASN A 109 1.01 -6.10 16.26
N ALA A 110 1.48 -7.21 16.82
CA ALA A 110 0.73 -8.47 16.84
C ALA A 110 -0.61 -8.39 17.59
N ALA A 111 -0.78 -7.45 18.51
CA ALA A 111 -2.03 -7.21 19.23
C ALA A 111 -2.99 -6.27 18.46
N GLY A 112 -2.63 -5.81 17.26
CA GLY A 112 -3.45 -4.89 16.47
C GLY A 112 -3.33 -3.42 16.88
N ARG A 113 -2.26 -3.05 17.62
CA ARG A 113 -2.04 -1.68 18.11
C ARG A 113 -0.92 -0.98 17.35
N TYR A 114 -1.18 0.26 16.91
CA TYR A 114 -0.16 1.14 16.35
C TYR A 114 0.56 1.94 17.44
N GLN A 115 1.85 2.16 17.27
CA GLN A 115 2.62 3.09 18.09
C GLN A 115 2.39 4.53 17.61
N HIS A 116 1.16 5.00 17.77
CA HIS A 116 0.74 6.32 17.34
C HIS A 116 -0.14 7.00 18.38
N ALA A 117 0.06 8.30 18.62
CA ALA A 117 -0.65 9.07 19.65
C ALA A 117 -2.19 9.06 19.49
N SER A 118 -2.69 8.96 18.25
CA SER A 118 -4.13 8.91 17.97
C SER A 118 -4.74 7.52 18.06
N ASP A 119 -3.93 6.47 18.26
CA ASP A 119 -4.45 5.12 18.44
C ASP A 119 -4.81 4.91 19.92
N ASN A 120 -6.10 4.76 20.19
CA ASN A 120 -6.66 4.56 21.53
C ASN A 120 -7.20 3.15 21.74
N TYR A 121 -6.93 2.20 20.85
CA TYR A 121 -7.30 0.81 21.03
C TYR A 121 -6.64 0.23 22.27
N GLN A 122 -7.37 -0.51 23.11
CA GLN A 122 -6.93 -0.97 24.42
C GLN A 122 -5.96 -2.17 24.38
N ALA A 123 -5.56 -2.64 23.19
CA ALA A 123 -4.53 -3.64 23.08
C ALA A 123 -3.17 -3.12 23.56
N PRO A 124 -2.27 -4.00 24.07
CA PRO A 124 -0.97 -3.58 24.58
C PRO A 124 -0.05 -3.09 23.45
N LEU A 125 0.75 -2.07 23.75
CA LEU A 125 1.90 -1.69 22.93
C LEU A 125 3.04 -2.68 23.15
N ASP A 126 3.84 -2.91 22.11
CA ASP A 126 5.12 -3.61 22.22
C ASP A 126 6.26 -2.58 22.14
N PRO A 127 7.02 -2.36 23.24
CA PRO A 127 8.09 -1.35 23.25
C PRO A 127 9.28 -1.73 22.34
N ASN A 128 9.37 -2.99 21.90
CA ASN A 128 10.42 -3.50 21.02
C ASN A 128 10.04 -3.44 19.52
N PHE A 129 8.89 -2.82 19.18
CA PHE A 129 8.38 -2.79 17.82
C PHE A 129 7.88 -1.40 17.42
N SER A 130 8.57 -0.75 16.49
CA SER A 130 8.12 0.55 15.94
C SER A 130 6.94 0.43 14.98
N GLY A 131 6.83 -0.71 14.32
CA GLY A 131 5.87 -0.93 13.25
C GLY A 131 6.21 -0.23 11.93
N TYR A 132 7.39 0.37 11.81
CA TYR A 132 7.85 1.09 10.62
C TYR A 132 9.14 0.47 10.09
N GLY A 133 9.27 0.43 8.76
CA GLY A 133 10.48 0.01 8.07
C GLY A 133 10.60 0.63 6.68
N CYS A 134 11.81 0.68 6.15
CA CYS A 134 12.04 1.10 4.78
C CYS A 134 13.20 0.34 4.13
N CYS A 135 13.20 0.26 2.81
CA CYS A 135 14.28 -0.29 2.01
C CYS A 135 14.32 0.32 0.62
N LEU A 136 15.38 0.03 -0.12
CA LEU A 136 15.45 0.24 -1.57
C LEU A 136 15.31 -1.09 -2.29
N THR A 137 14.67 -1.07 -3.46
CA THR A 137 14.70 -2.21 -4.37
C THR A 137 16.09 -2.42 -4.97
N ASP A 138 16.46 -3.68 -5.17
CA ASP A 138 17.69 -4.06 -5.86
C ASP A 138 17.62 -3.84 -7.40
N GLU A 139 18.65 -4.25 -8.12
CA GLU A 139 18.75 -4.12 -9.58
C GLU A 139 17.66 -4.92 -10.33
N LEU A 140 17.10 -5.94 -9.69
CA LEU A 140 16.01 -6.77 -10.22
C LEU A 140 14.63 -6.31 -9.71
N GLY A 141 14.56 -5.19 -9.00
CA GLY A 141 13.36 -4.66 -8.40
C GLY A 141 12.90 -5.39 -7.14
N ASN A 142 13.70 -6.32 -6.60
CA ASN A 142 13.30 -7.08 -5.42
C ASN A 142 13.37 -6.24 -4.15
N TYR A 143 12.51 -6.54 -3.21
CA TYR A 143 12.52 -6.02 -1.85
C TYR A 143 12.26 -7.11 -0.82
N GLU A 144 12.69 -6.87 0.41
CA GLU A 144 12.48 -7.79 1.53
C GLU A 144 12.37 -7.01 2.84
N PHE A 145 11.39 -7.41 3.67
CA PHE A 145 11.24 -6.96 5.06
C PHE A 145 11.08 -8.16 5.98
N LEU A 146 11.78 -8.17 7.10
CA LEU A 146 11.55 -9.10 8.19
C LEU A 146 10.80 -8.38 9.31
N THR A 147 9.59 -8.83 9.59
CA THR A 147 8.67 -8.21 10.54
C THR A 147 7.91 -9.25 11.36
N ILE A 148 6.88 -8.85 12.06
CA ILE A 148 5.86 -9.71 12.65
C ILE A 148 4.55 -9.57 11.90
N ARG A 149 3.70 -10.60 11.92
CA ARG A 149 2.35 -10.50 11.37
C ARG A 149 1.53 -9.52 12.23
N PRO A 150 0.98 -8.43 11.65
CA PRO A 150 0.13 -7.52 12.39
C PRO A 150 -1.17 -8.18 12.83
N GLY A 151 -1.63 -7.89 14.03
CA GLY A 151 -2.95 -8.32 14.47
C GLY A 151 -4.07 -7.53 13.81
N PRO A 152 -5.26 -8.13 13.68
CA PRO A 152 -6.46 -7.39 13.32
C PRO A 152 -6.84 -6.40 14.43
N TYR A 153 -7.58 -5.36 14.09
CA TYR A 153 -8.02 -4.38 15.08
C TYR A 153 -9.45 -3.87 14.81
N PRO A 154 -10.15 -3.42 15.88
CA PRO A 154 -11.48 -2.86 15.73
C PRO A 154 -11.42 -1.54 14.96
N PHE A 155 -12.41 -1.32 14.12
CA PHE A 155 -12.48 -0.15 13.26
C PHE A 155 -13.85 0.55 13.42
N ALA A 156 -13.81 1.87 13.62
CA ALA A 156 -15.00 2.69 13.87
C ALA A 156 -15.88 2.86 12.61
N ASN A 157 -16.37 1.76 12.06
CA ASN A 157 -17.21 1.73 10.86
C ASN A 157 -18.61 1.13 11.11
N GLY A 158 -18.80 0.43 12.20
CA GLY A 158 -20.05 -0.22 12.60
C GLY A 158 -19.93 -0.84 13.98
N ALA A 159 -20.98 -1.56 14.41
CA ALA A 159 -21.03 -2.13 15.75
C ALA A 159 -19.96 -3.22 16.01
N ASN A 160 -19.55 -3.95 14.98
CA ASN A 160 -18.56 -5.03 15.09
C ASN A 160 -17.74 -5.11 13.80
N THR A 161 -17.08 -4.01 13.46
CA THR A 161 -16.24 -3.94 12.27
C THR A 161 -14.78 -4.05 12.65
N TRP A 162 -14.09 -4.96 12.00
CA TRP A 162 -12.66 -5.23 12.18
C TRP A 162 -11.89 -5.01 10.89
N ARG A 163 -10.67 -4.52 11.03
CA ARG A 163 -9.70 -4.54 9.93
C ARG A 163 -8.97 -5.88 9.94
N PRO A 164 -8.84 -6.55 8.80
CA PRO A 164 -7.98 -7.72 8.67
C PRO A 164 -6.53 -7.38 8.96
N SER A 165 -5.70 -8.39 9.19
CA SER A 165 -4.25 -8.23 9.20
C SER A 165 -3.77 -7.57 7.90
N HIS A 166 -3.03 -6.47 8.00
CA HIS A 166 -2.55 -5.74 6.82
C HIS A 166 -1.29 -4.92 7.12
N VAL A 167 -0.54 -4.67 6.07
CA VAL A 167 0.63 -3.80 6.07
C VAL A 167 0.39 -2.67 5.07
N HIS A 168 0.67 -1.45 5.46
CA HIS A 168 0.66 -0.31 4.57
C HIS A 168 1.98 -0.22 3.82
N PHE A 169 1.89 0.13 2.55
CA PHE A 169 3.04 0.35 1.67
C PHE A 169 2.98 1.76 1.10
N SER A 170 4.13 2.41 1.05
CA SER A 170 4.35 3.66 0.33
C SER A 170 5.58 3.49 -0.55
N ILE A 171 5.37 3.58 -1.85
CA ILE A 171 6.40 3.37 -2.86
C ILE A 171 6.64 4.69 -3.58
N PHE A 172 7.91 5.10 -3.64
CA PHE A 172 8.33 6.30 -4.33
C PHE A 172 8.89 5.90 -5.69
N GLY A 173 8.22 6.28 -6.75
CA GLY A 173 8.69 6.01 -8.11
C GLY A 173 9.99 6.74 -8.44
N PRO A 174 10.73 6.31 -9.47
CA PRO A 174 11.98 6.93 -9.89
C PRO A 174 11.78 8.32 -10.49
N ALA A 175 10.57 8.64 -10.93
CA ALA A 175 10.20 9.95 -11.44
C ALA A 175 9.58 10.82 -10.35
N PHE A 176 9.76 12.10 -10.47
CA PHE A 176 9.24 13.11 -9.55
C PHE A 176 7.73 12.96 -9.33
N ALA A 177 7.29 13.23 -8.11
CA ALA A 177 5.88 13.30 -7.71
C ALA A 177 5.06 12.00 -7.85
N THR A 178 5.67 10.87 -8.17
CA THR A 178 4.97 9.60 -8.23
C THR A 178 5.11 8.84 -6.91
N ARG A 179 4.01 8.73 -6.19
CA ARG A 179 3.92 7.95 -4.96
C ARG A 179 2.71 7.04 -5.01
N LEU A 180 2.92 5.75 -4.86
CA LEU A 180 1.86 4.79 -4.63
C LEU A 180 1.72 4.54 -3.13
N VAL A 181 0.54 4.77 -2.58
CA VAL A 181 0.19 4.36 -1.21
C VAL A 181 -0.89 3.30 -1.30
N THR A 182 -0.61 2.12 -0.75
CA THR A 182 -1.53 0.98 -0.81
C THR A 182 -1.50 0.17 0.48
N GLN A 183 -2.29 -0.88 0.55
CA GLN A 183 -2.32 -1.84 1.64
C GLN A 183 -2.17 -3.25 1.08
N MET A 184 -1.41 -4.07 1.78
CA MET A 184 -1.26 -5.48 1.53
C MET A 184 -2.04 -6.26 2.59
N TYR A 185 -2.81 -7.24 2.16
CA TYR A 185 -3.52 -8.19 3.02
C TYR A 185 -2.84 -9.56 2.95
N PHE A 186 -3.10 -10.41 3.93
CA PHE A 186 -2.49 -11.75 3.99
C PHE A 186 -3.47 -12.81 3.48
N GLU A 187 -3.04 -13.65 2.57
CA GLU A 187 -3.83 -14.79 2.11
C GLU A 187 -4.36 -15.64 3.27
N GLY A 188 -5.60 -16.07 3.16
CA GLY A 188 -6.25 -16.88 4.18
C GLY A 188 -6.83 -16.13 5.38
N ASP A 189 -6.69 -14.82 5.49
CA ASP A 189 -7.31 -14.05 6.57
C ASP A 189 -8.83 -13.95 6.34
N PRO A 190 -9.66 -14.51 7.25
CA PRO A 190 -11.11 -14.56 7.09
C PRO A 190 -11.78 -13.18 7.12
N LEU A 191 -11.14 -12.17 7.71
CA LEU A 191 -11.68 -10.81 7.82
C LEU A 191 -11.57 -10.01 6.51
N ILE A 192 -10.79 -10.49 5.54
CA ILE A 192 -10.66 -9.85 4.21
C ILE A 192 -12.02 -9.69 3.55
N ARG A 193 -12.87 -10.72 3.64
CA ARG A 193 -14.20 -10.73 3.03
C ARG A 193 -15.08 -9.55 3.49
N ASP A 194 -14.94 -9.17 4.75
CA ASP A 194 -15.80 -8.18 5.39
C ASP A 194 -15.09 -6.81 5.54
N CYS A 195 -13.93 -6.64 4.91
CA CYS A 195 -13.18 -5.38 4.94
C CYS A 195 -13.85 -4.31 4.07
N PRO A 196 -14.38 -3.22 4.66
CA PRO A 196 -15.12 -2.21 3.90
C PRO A 196 -14.21 -1.39 2.97
N MET A 197 -12.92 -1.29 3.29
CA MET A 197 -11.96 -0.58 2.43
C MET A 197 -11.65 -1.39 1.18
N LEU A 198 -11.35 -2.68 1.31
CA LEU A 198 -11.12 -3.55 0.16
C LEU A 198 -12.40 -3.69 -0.68
N GLY A 199 -13.54 -3.81 -0.04
CA GLY A 199 -14.85 -3.89 -0.69
C GLY A 199 -15.23 -2.64 -1.51
N SER A 200 -14.57 -1.50 -1.26
CA SER A 200 -14.79 -0.28 -2.05
C SER A 200 -14.19 -0.32 -3.46
N ILE A 201 -13.34 -1.30 -3.76
CA ILE A 201 -12.78 -1.55 -5.09
C ILE A 201 -13.78 -2.43 -5.86
N PRO A 202 -14.35 -1.97 -6.99
CA PRO A 202 -15.36 -2.73 -7.73
C PRO A 202 -14.83 -4.01 -8.36
N ASP A 203 -13.61 -3.97 -8.89
CA ASP A 203 -12.98 -5.08 -9.59
C ASP A 203 -12.38 -6.11 -8.62
N ARG A 204 -12.88 -7.33 -8.67
CA ARG A 204 -12.38 -8.46 -7.87
C ARG A 204 -10.92 -8.82 -8.18
N SER A 205 -10.50 -8.69 -9.42
CA SER A 205 -9.10 -8.92 -9.82
C SER A 205 -8.18 -7.85 -9.19
N ALA A 206 -8.63 -6.59 -9.13
CA ALA A 206 -7.90 -5.54 -8.43
C ALA A 206 -7.83 -5.80 -6.91
N GLN A 207 -8.92 -6.30 -6.30
CA GLN A 207 -8.90 -6.72 -4.89
C GLN A 207 -7.88 -7.83 -4.63
N SER A 208 -7.86 -8.88 -5.48
CA SER A 208 -6.94 -10.02 -5.30
C SER A 208 -5.47 -9.62 -5.43
N ARG A 209 -5.15 -8.60 -6.24
CA ARG A 209 -3.78 -8.06 -6.33
C ARG A 209 -3.29 -7.37 -5.05
N LEU A 210 -4.17 -7.08 -4.10
CA LEU A 210 -3.80 -6.53 -2.78
C LEU A 210 -3.59 -7.62 -1.73
N VAL A 211 -3.74 -8.89 -2.08
CA VAL A 211 -3.55 -10.03 -1.17
C VAL A 211 -2.21 -10.68 -1.47
N ALA A 212 -1.31 -10.64 -0.48
CA ALA A 212 -0.02 -11.32 -0.56
C ALA A 212 -0.21 -12.84 -0.52
N ALA A 213 0.41 -13.54 -1.45
CA ALA A 213 0.37 -14.99 -1.50
C ALA A 213 1.33 -15.60 -0.46
N PHE A 214 0.90 -16.68 0.19
CA PHE A 214 1.77 -17.44 1.07
C PHE A 214 2.88 -18.13 0.26
N ASP A 215 4.13 -17.95 0.69
CA ASP A 215 5.32 -18.47 0.02
C ASP A 215 5.97 -19.56 0.87
N MET A 216 5.59 -20.80 0.61
CA MET A 216 6.11 -21.97 1.31
C MET A 216 7.62 -22.15 1.09
N GLU A 217 8.13 -21.86 -0.09
CA GLU A 217 9.53 -22.07 -0.43
C GLU A 217 10.47 -21.14 0.33
N ARG A 218 10.03 -19.92 0.58
CA ARG A 218 10.78 -18.92 1.36
C ARG A 218 10.50 -18.97 2.84
N SER A 219 9.45 -19.67 3.27
CA SER A 219 9.15 -19.90 4.69
C SER A 219 10.23 -20.75 5.33
N ARG A 220 10.63 -20.39 6.55
CA ARG A 220 11.68 -21.09 7.30
C ARG A 220 11.05 -21.79 8.50
N PRO A 221 11.09 -23.13 8.57
CA PRO A 221 10.58 -23.88 9.72
C PRO A 221 11.20 -23.37 11.02
N PHE A 222 10.38 -23.21 12.06
CA PHE A 222 10.76 -22.71 13.39
C PHE A 222 11.28 -21.26 13.45
N ASP A 223 11.21 -20.50 12.32
CA ASP A 223 11.65 -19.11 12.28
C ASP A 223 10.54 -18.18 11.76
N CYS A 224 10.20 -18.21 10.47
CA CYS A 224 9.23 -17.28 9.93
C CYS A 224 8.39 -17.87 8.78
N LEU A 225 7.16 -17.36 8.63
CA LEU A 225 6.34 -17.58 7.46
C LEU A 225 6.61 -16.46 6.43
N ALA A 226 6.71 -16.84 5.15
CA ALA A 226 6.96 -15.90 4.08
C ALA A 226 5.67 -15.60 3.28
N TYR A 227 5.56 -14.34 2.85
CA TYR A 227 4.49 -13.89 1.97
C TYR A 227 5.08 -13.05 0.84
N ARG A 228 4.56 -13.27 -0.38
CA ARG A 228 4.98 -12.54 -1.57
C ARG A 228 3.92 -11.54 -2.01
N PHE A 229 4.36 -10.30 -2.20
CA PHE A 229 3.52 -9.21 -2.67
C PHE A 229 4.24 -8.41 -3.74
N ASP A 230 3.90 -8.62 -5.01
CA ASP A 230 4.48 -7.88 -6.12
C ASP A 230 3.71 -6.57 -6.35
N LEU A 231 4.44 -5.50 -6.64
CA LEU A 231 3.93 -4.16 -6.86
C LEU A 231 4.15 -3.77 -8.31
N VAL A 232 3.05 -3.52 -9.03
CA VAL A 232 3.10 -3.12 -10.44
C VAL A 232 2.85 -1.63 -10.55
N LEU A 233 3.88 -0.88 -10.94
CA LEU A 233 3.79 0.55 -11.22
C LEU A 233 3.48 0.77 -12.70
N ARG A 234 3.11 2.00 -13.05
CA ARG A 234 3.02 2.38 -14.45
C ARG A 234 4.41 2.43 -15.08
N GLY A 235 4.52 1.91 -16.30
CA GLY A 235 5.78 1.87 -17.02
C GLY A 235 6.21 3.23 -17.57
N PRO A 236 7.46 3.33 -18.05
CA PRO A 236 8.04 4.57 -18.55
C PRO A 236 7.33 5.13 -19.79
N LYS A 237 6.55 4.33 -20.49
CA LYS A 237 5.71 4.73 -21.62
C LYS A 237 4.36 5.30 -21.23
N GLN A 238 3.99 5.21 -19.95
CA GLN A 238 2.77 5.77 -19.41
C GLN A 238 2.98 7.23 -19.03
N THR A 239 1.90 7.98 -19.01
CA THR A 239 1.92 9.32 -18.47
C THR A 239 2.24 9.28 -16.99
N HIS A 240 3.15 10.14 -16.53
CA HIS A 240 3.46 10.29 -15.10
C HIS A 240 2.26 10.82 -14.30
N PHE A 241 1.27 11.37 -14.99
CA PHE A 241 0.05 11.94 -14.41
C PHE A 241 -1.14 11.19 -14.96
N GLU A 242 -1.98 10.70 -14.06
CA GLU A 242 -3.13 9.86 -14.40
C GLU A 242 -4.14 10.49 -15.36
N ASN A 243 -4.10 11.79 -15.51
CA ASN A 243 -5.06 12.55 -16.32
C ASN A 243 -4.45 13.13 -17.61
N ARG A 244 -3.24 12.73 -17.99
CA ARG A 244 -2.66 13.19 -19.25
C ARG A 244 -2.98 12.27 -20.43
N PRO A 245 -3.15 12.81 -21.63
CA PRO A 245 -3.18 12.00 -22.84
C PRO A 245 -1.86 11.27 -23.04
N ASP A 246 -1.90 10.10 -23.69
CA ASP A 246 -0.71 9.34 -23.99
C ASP A 246 0.27 10.15 -24.83
N GLY A 247 1.52 10.12 -24.45
CA GLY A 247 2.62 10.67 -25.26
C GLY A 247 2.97 12.14 -25.05
N LEU A 248 2.49 12.77 -23.99
CA LEU A 248 2.89 14.15 -23.62
C LEU A 248 3.47 14.21 -22.21
#